data_56705884166cfd1d43da684279e9fc61
#
_entry.id   56705884166cfd1d43da684279e9fc61
#
_cell.length_a   1.000
_cell.length_b   1.000
_cell.length_c   1.000
_cell.angle_alpha   90.00
_cell.angle_beta   90.00
_cell.angle_gamma   90.00
#
_symmetry.space_group_name_H-M   'P 1'
#
loop_
_entity.id
_entity.type
_entity.pdbx_description
1 polymer ?
#
loop_
_entity_poly.entity_id
_entity_poly.type
_entity_poly.pdbx_seq_one_letter_code
_entity_poly.pdbx_strand_id
1 'polypeptide(L)'
;MKRVTTHIACLMLLAVSLLYVACSKEGPTGPQGEQGPPGANGANGAAGAAGPQGEKGDTGTANVIYSEWLDVVFEADTFRNAGVLDTLGFFSGIDAPKLDQTILTTGEMKVYVNLGTAADPNVVPLPYYDVYSNVNINVNFLTGGIALYSNLDPSTFIDSDSGEKIQQYRYILIPGGANARKAKNINWNNYKEVKAYLKLKD
;
A
#
# COMPACT_ATOMS: atom_id res chain seq x y z
N MET A 1 14.85 -78.70 14.99
CA MET A 1 14.40 -78.82 16.41
C MET A 1 15.07 -77.80 17.38
N LYS A 2 16.29 -77.41 17.14
CA LYS A 2 16.97 -76.44 18.09
C LYS A 2 16.41 -75.02 18.12
N ARG A 3 15.74 -74.52 17.12
CA ARG A 3 15.22 -73.14 17.07
C ARG A 3 13.88 -72.97 17.83
N VAL A 4 13.08 -74.01 17.90
CA VAL A 4 11.75 -73.99 18.57
C VAL A 4 11.93 -74.05 20.05
N THR A 5 12.91 -74.80 20.56
CA THR A 5 13.24 -74.87 22.00
C THR A 5 13.79 -73.55 22.55
N THR A 6 14.51 -72.76 21.74
CA THR A 6 15.03 -71.45 22.16
C THR A 6 13.92 -70.44 22.34
N HIS A 7 12.91 -70.47 21.49
CA HIS A 7 11.78 -69.55 21.58
C HIS A 7 10.84 -69.86 22.76
N ILE A 8 10.65 -71.16 23.07
CA ILE A 8 9.87 -71.60 24.20
C ILE A 8 10.58 -71.24 25.55
N ALA A 9 11.90 -71.34 25.60
CA ALA A 9 12.71 -70.94 26.76
C ALA A 9 12.68 -69.41 27.00
N CYS A 10 12.74 -68.59 25.93
CA CYS A 10 12.59 -67.13 26.03
C CYS A 10 11.21 -66.73 26.49
N LEU A 11 10.14 -67.38 26.03
CA LEU A 11 8.77 -67.12 26.44
C LEU A 11 8.52 -67.50 27.91
N MET A 12 9.08 -68.59 28.38
CA MET A 12 9.00 -68.99 29.80
C MET A 12 9.75 -68.02 30.73
N LEU A 13 10.92 -67.54 30.31
CA LEU A 13 11.68 -66.53 31.07
C LEU A 13 10.95 -65.19 31.18
N LEU A 14 10.24 -64.80 30.11
CA LEU A 14 9.45 -63.58 30.10
C LEU A 14 8.22 -63.69 31.01
N ALA A 15 7.59 -64.86 31.06
CA ALA A 15 6.44 -65.10 31.95
C ALA A 15 6.80 -65.13 33.44
N VAL A 16 8.00 -65.58 33.80
CA VAL A 16 8.48 -65.60 35.19
C VAL A 16 8.86 -64.18 35.67
N SER A 17 9.36 -63.32 34.78
CA SER A 17 9.69 -61.94 35.19
C SER A 17 8.47 -61.07 35.48
N LEU A 18 7.29 -61.40 34.92
CA LEU A 18 6.05 -60.68 35.15
C LEU A 18 5.39 -61.01 36.51
N LEU A 19 5.83 -62.06 37.21
CA LEU A 19 5.28 -62.46 38.53
C LEU A 19 5.94 -61.82 39.74
N TYR A 20 7.04 -61.13 39.55
CA TYR A 20 7.75 -60.46 40.68
C TYR A 20 7.38 -58.99 40.87
N VAL A 21 6.47 -58.39 40.10
CA VAL A 21 6.08 -56.98 40.22
C VAL A 21 4.79 -56.78 41.05
N ALA A 22 4.22 -57.87 41.60
CA ALA A 22 2.91 -57.77 42.27
C ALA A 22 3.01 -58.06 43.78
N CYS A 23 3.78 -57.32 44.54
CA CYS A 23 3.62 -57.24 46.00
C CYS A 23 4.39 -56.08 46.59
N SER A 24 3.78 -54.88 46.54
CA SER A 24 3.91 -53.88 47.59
C SER A 24 2.55 -53.21 47.76
N LYS A 25 1.74 -53.75 48.64
CA LYS A 25 0.56 -53.08 49.10
C LYS A 25 0.96 -52.12 50.21
N GLU A 26 1.22 -50.87 49.84
CA GLU A 26 0.93 -49.76 50.73
C GLU A 26 -0.57 -49.47 50.65
N GLY A 27 -1.23 -49.36 51.80
CA GLY A 27 -2.65 -49.04 51.83
C GLY A 27 -2.93 -47.72 51.14
N PRO A 28 -4.12 -47.52 50.57
CA PRO A 28 -4.45 -46.28 49.88
C PRO A 28 -4.30 -45.11 50.85
N THR A 29 -3.47 -44.16 50.51
CA THR A 29 -3.43 -42.84 51.08
C THR A 29 -4.85 -42.29 51.02
N GLY A 30 -5.38 -41.77 52.15
CA GLY A 30 -6.71 -41.18 52.18
C GLY A 30 -6.85 -40.12 51.04
N PRO A 31 -8.06 -39.94 50.52
CA PRO A 31 -8.31 -38.99 49.46
C PRO A 31 -7.81 -37.61 49.89
N GLN A 32 -7.02 -37.00 49.03
CA GLN A 32 -6.62 -35.60 49.18
C GLN A 32 -7.89 -34.74 49.23
N GLY A 33 -7.98 -33.85 50.22
CA GLY A 33 -9.10 -32.93 50.31
C GLY A 33 -9.31 -32.18 48.99
N GLU A 34 -10.55 -31.98 48.64
CA GLU A 34 -10.93 -31.24 47.43
C GLU A 34 -10.26 -29.88 47.45
N GLN A 35 -9.69 -29.53 46.32
CA GLN A 35 -9.12 -28.20 46.08
C GLN A 35 -10.23 -27.17 46.24
N GLY A 36 -10.01 -26.15 47.01
CA GLY A 36 -10.96 -25.05 47.18
C GLY A 36 -11.33 -24.44 45.83
N PRO A 37 -12.53 -23.91 45.69
CA PRO A 37 -12.98 -23.31 44.46
C PRO A 37 -12.01 -22.19 44.01
N PRO A 38 -11.75 -22.03 42.72
CA PRO A 38 -10.94 -20.93 42.21
C PRO A 38 -11.47 -19.60 42.74
N GLY A 39 -10.57 -18.69 43.12
CA GLY A 39 -10.94 -17.32 43.48
C GLY A 39 -11.72 -16.67 42.35
N ALA A 40 -12.70 -15.83 42.67
CA ALA A 40 -13.44 -15.07 41.71
C ALA A 40 -12.47 -14.26 40.81
N ASN A 41 -12.71 -14.26 39.52
CA ASN A 41 -11.94 -13.43 38.59
C ASN A 41 -12.00 -11.97 39.06
N GLY A 42 -10.85 -11.31 39.10
CA GLY A 42 -10.79 -9.86 39.35
C GLY A 42 -11.73 -9.11 38.43
N ALA A 43 -12.37 -8.07 38.92
CA ALA A 43 -13.20 -7.20 38.11
C ALA A 43 -12.37 -6.65 36.91
N ASN A 44 -12.97 -6.64 35.74
CA ASN A 44 -12.34 -6.00 34.58
C ASN A 44 -11.97 -4.56 34.94
N GLY A 45 -10.75 -4.16 34.64
CA GLY A 45 -10.33 -2.77 34.80
C GLY A 45 -11.33 -1.85 34.08
N ALA A 46 -11.58 -0.69 34.66
CA ALA A 46 -12.43 0.32 34.06
C ALA A 46 -11.91 0.62 32.64
N ALA A 47 -12.81 0.74 31.68
CA ALA A 47 -12.44 1.16 30.32
C ALA A 47 -11.68 2.50 30.43
N GLY A 48 -10.53 2.59 29.78
CA GLY A 48 -9.77 3.84 29.69
C GLY A 48 -10.70 4.96 29.20
N ALA A 49 -10.51 6.17 29.72
CA ALA A 49 -11.24 7.34 29.25
C ALA A 49 -11.09 7.42 27.73
N ALA A 50 -12.18 7.72 27.03
CA ALA A 50 -12.13 8.02 25.61
C ALA A 50 -11.08 9.12 25.39
N GLY A 51 -10.16 8.91 24.45
CA GLY A 51 -9.19 9.93 24.08
C GLY A 51 -9.90 11.25 23.74
N PRO A 52 -9.27 12.41 23.92
CA PRO A 52 -9.85 13.68 23.53
C PRO A 52 -10.27 13.59 22.06
N GLN A 53 -11.45 14.11 21.73
CA GLN A 53 -11.91 14.24 20.35
C GLN A 53 -10.85 15.02 19.60
N GLY A 54 -10.38 14.49 18.46
CA GLY A 54 -9.45 15.19 17.59
C GLY A 54 -9.97 16.59 17.30
N GLU A 55 -9.08 17.55 17.21
CA GLU A 55 -9.43 18.94 16.87
C GLU A 55 -10.30 18.94 15.60
N LYS A 56 -11.35 19.77 15.63
CA LYS A 56 -12.23 19.94 14.47
C LYS A 56 -11.36 20.43 13.32
N GLY A 57 -11.18 19.60 12.31
CA GLY A 57 -10.42 19.95 11.12
C GLY A 57 -10.91 21.27 10.55
N ASP A 58 -10.00 22.12 10.09
CA ASP A 58 -10.28 23.40 9.48
C ASP A 58 -11.41 23.28 8.46
N THR A 59 -12.36 24.20 8.54
CA THR A 59 -13.54 24.22 7.70
C THR A 59 -13.09 24.42 6.25
N GLY A 60 -13.01 23.33 5.46
CA GLY A 60 -12.97 23.44 4.01
C GLY A 60 -11.84 22.76 3.25
N THR A 61 -10.78 22.28 3.86
CA THR A 61 -9.80 21.44 3.16
C THR A 61 -10.09 19.98 3.50
N ALA A 62 -10.64 19.24 2.53
CA ALA A 62 -10.49 17.80 2.52
C ALA A 62 -9.03 17.47 2.86
N ASN A 63 -8.75 16.32 3.47
CA ASN A 63 -7.38 15.81 3.64
C ASN A 63 -6.75 15.56 2.25
N VAL A 64 -6.52 16.65 1.52
CA VAL A 64 -5.94 16.60 0.18
C VAL A 64 -4.46 16.34 0.33
N ILE A 65 -4.01 15.34 -0.37
CA ILE A 65 -2.61 14.95 -0.45
C ILE A 65 -2.11 15.37 -1.82
N TYR A 66 -1.03 16.11 -1.88
CA TYR A 66 -0.43 16.51 -3.15
C TYR A 66 1.10 16.48 -3.06
N SER A 67 1.73 16.30 -4.21
CA SER A 67 3.18 16.41 -4.33
C SER A 67 3.61 17.87 -4.58
N GLU A 68 4.86 18.18 -4.33
CA GLU A 68 5.52 19.29 -5.00
C GLU A 68 5.58 19.03 -6.52
N TRP A 69 6.12 19.97 -7.31
CA TRP A 69 6.43 19.72 -8.70
C TRP A 69 7.62 18.77 -8.79
N LEU A 70 7.41 17.65 -9.46
CA LEU A 70 8.34 16.53 -9.54
C LEU A 70 9.05 16.53 -10.89
N ASP A 71 10.34 16.29 -10.85
CA ASP A 71 11.10 15.94 -12.06
C ASP A 71 10.84 14.46 -12.36
N VAL A 72 10.38 14.17 -13.55
CA VAL A 72 10.07 12.82 -13.99
C VAL A 72 10.91 12.51 -15.22
N VAL A 73 11.62 11.39 -15.17
CA VAL A 73 12.41 10.88 -16.30
C VAL A 73 11.68 9.67 -16.86
N PHE A 74 11.46 9.66 -18.15
CA PHE A 74 10.85 8.54 -18.85
C PHE A 74 11.92 7.64 -19.46
N GLU A 75 11.67 6.35 -19.43
CA GLU A 75 12.49 5.32 -20.05
C GLU A 75 11.81 4.83 -21.32
N ALA A 76 12.60 4.57 -22.37
CA ALA A 76 12.09 4.04 -23.62
C ALA A 76 11.67 2.56 -23.44
N ASP A 77 10.43 2.24 -23.78
CA ASP A 77 9.95 0.87 -23.93
C ASP A 77 10.37 0.34 -25.30
N THR A 78 11.35 -0.55 -25.31
CA THR A 78 11.98 -1.01 -26.55
C THR A 78 11.82 -2.49 -26.75
N PHE A 79 11.71 -2.91 -28.01
CA PHE A 79 11.72 -4.31 -28.41
C PHE A 79 12.64 -4.55 -29.60
N ARG A 80 13.07 -5.80 -29.79
CA ARG A 80 13.87 -6.17 -30.96
C ARG A 80 13.00 -6.81 -32.03
N ASN A 81 12.96 -6.19 -33.20
CA ASN A 81 12.33 -6.75 -34.38
C ASN A 81 13.39 -7.03 -35.46
N ALA A 82 13.56 -8.30 -35.87
CA ALA A 82 14.56 -8.74 -36.84
C ALA A 82 15.99 -8.24 -36.56
N GLY A 83 16.37 -8.10 -35.27
CA GLY A 83 17.69 -7.62 -34.84
C GLY A 83 17.81 -6.09 -34.72
N VAL A 84 16.82 -5.32 -35.15
CA VAL A 84 16.74 -3.88 -34.98
C VAL A 84 16.02 -3.56 -33.67
N LEU A 85 16.58 -2.62 -32.91
CA LEU A 85 15.91 -2.09 -31.70
C LEU A 85 14.88 -1.06 -32.14
N ASP A 86 13.64 -1.25 -31.74
CA ASP A 86 12.52 -0.36 -32.01
C ASP A 86 11.88 0.13 -30.70
N THR A 87 11.30 1.32 -30.70
CA THR A 87 10.68 1.94 -29.51
C THR A 87 9.16 1.91 -29.65
N LEU A 88 8.49 1.27 -28.69
CA LEU A 88 7.03 1.24 -28.60
C LEU A 88 6.46 2.52 -28.00
N GLY A 89 7.20 3.15 -27.12
CA GLY A 89 6.80 4.34 -26.39
C GLY A 89 7.75 4.59 -25.22
N PHE A 90 7.27 5.35 -24.27
CA PHE A 90 8.03 5.74 -23.09
C PHE A 90 7.18 5.52 -21.84
N PHE A 91 7.80 5.14 -20.74
CA PHE A 91 7.13 4.94 -19.48
C PHE A 91 7.91 5.54 -18.31
N SER A 92 7.20 5.88 -17.26
CA SER A 92 7.78 6.32 -16.00
C SER A 92 6.88 5.96 -14.84
N GLY A 93 7.41 6.05 -13.62
CA GLY A 93 6.68 5.87 -12.37
C GLY A 93 6.87 7.06 -11.43
N ILE A 94 5.81 7.43 -10.73
CA ILE A 94 5.86 8.38 -9.63
C ILE A 94 5.49 7.65 -8.34
N ASP A 95 6.33 7.72 -7.33
CA ASP A 95 6.02 7.19 -6.01
C ASP A 95 4.92 8.03 -5.35
N ALA A 96 3.83 7.36 -4.96
CA ALA A 96 2.70 7.96 -4.29
C ALA A 96 2.30 7.10 -3.08
N PRO A 97 3.12 7.01 -2.01
CA PRO A 97 2.95 6.04 -0.93
C PRO A 97 1.64 6.19 -0.15
N LYS A 98 1.00 7.35 -0.25
CA LYS A 98 -0.33 7.60 0.35
C LYS A 98 -1.50 7.23 -0.56
N LEU A 99 -1.25 6.79 -1.80
CA LEU A 99 -2.26 6.27 -2.70
C LEU A 99 -2.57 4.82 -2.32
N ASP A 100 -3.53 4.66 -1.44
CA ASP A 100 -3.98 3.35 -0.96
C ASP A 100 -5.21 2.85 -1.72
N GLN A 101 -5.61 1.61 -1.40
CA GLN A 101 -6.80 0.99 -1.99
C GLN A 101 -8.07 1.79 -1.73
N THR A 102 -8.17 2.49 -0.60
CA THR A 102 -9.35 3.29 -0.26
C THR A 102 -9.47 4.50 -1.18
N ILE A 103 -8.36 5.21 -1.43
CA ILE A 103 -8.32 6.34 -2.36
C ILE A 103 -8.59 5.87 -3.78
N LEU A 104 -8.02 4.73 -4.21
CA LEU A 104 -8.27 4.15 -5.54
C LEU A 104 -9.74 3.84 -5.80
N THR A 105 -10.49 3.40 -4.77
CA THR A 105 -11.88 2.97 -4.93
C THR A 105 -12.91 4.05 -4.66
N THR A 106 -12.62 5.01 -3.80
CA THR A 106 -13.60 6.00 -3.32
C THR A 106 -13.15 7.45 -3.46
N GLY A 107 -11.87 7.67 -3.74
CA GLY A 107 -11.26 8.98 -3.85
C GLY A 107 -11.28 9.57 -5.26
N GLU A 108 -10.70 10.75 -5.39
CA GLU A 108 -10.43 11.41 -6.65
C GLU A 108 -8.92 11.58 -6.80
N MET A 109 -8.39 11.24 -7.98
CA MET A 109 -6.95 11.28 -8.26
C MET A 109 -6.71 12.08 -9.53
N LYS A 110 -5.76 12.98 -9.50
CA LYS A 110 -5.37 13.81 -10.65
C LYS A 110 -3.85 13.87 -10.76
N VAL A 111 -3.38 13.93 -11.99
CA VAL A 111 -2.00 14.29 -12.31
C VAL A 111 -2.04 15.46 -13.28
N TYR A 112 -1.13 16.37 -13.08
CA TYR A 112 -0.93 17.52 -13.96
C TYR A 112 0.51 17.53 -14.44
N VAL A 113 0.72 18.04 -15.64
CA VAL A 113 2.04 18.37 -16.18
C VAL A 113 2.10 19.88 -16.44
N ASN A 114 3.19 20.51 -16.01
CA ASN A 114 3.49 21.90 -16.37
C ASN A 114 4.38 21.90 -17.62
N LEU A 115 3.80 22.24 -18.74
CA LEU A 115 4.49 22.34 -20.04
C LEU A 115 5.28 23.64 -20.18
N GLY A 116 5.13 24.57 -19.23
CA GLY A 116 5.89 25.82 -19.15
C GLY A 116 6.93 25.78 -18.03
N THR A 117 7.44 26.95 -17.68
CA THR A 117 8.38 27.15 -16.58
C THR A 117 7.64 27.44 -15.25
N ALA A 118 8.39 27.56 -14.16
CA ALA A 118 7.82 28.02 -12.90
C ALA A 118 7.34 29.48 -12.96
N ALA A 119 8.03 30.32 -13.75
CA ALA A 119 7.69 31.73 -13.92
C ALA A 119 6.48 31.93 -14.86
N ASP A 120 6.36 31.10 -15.90
CA ASP A 120 5.26 31.14 -16.89
C ASP A 120 4.64 29.73 -17.02
N PRO A 121 3.79 29.32 -16.09
CA PRO A 121 3.27 27.98 -16.03
C PRO A 121 2.15 27.73 -17.05
N ASN A 122 2.29 26.65 -17.81
CA ASN A 122 1.26 26.08 -18.71
C ASN A 122 0.86 24.70 -18.20
N VAL A 123 -0.09 24.66 -17.26
CA VAL A 123 -0.45 23.43 -16.54
C VAL A 123 -1.68 22.78 -17.15
N VAL A 124 -1.54 21.54 -17.57
CA VAL A 124 -2.60 20.72 -18.15
C VAL A 124 -2.81 19.42 -17.35
N PRO A 125 -4.04 18.92 -17.26
CA PRO A 125 -4.33 17.64 -16.61
C PRO A 125 -3.96 16.46 -17.50
N LEU A 126 -3.63 15.32 -16.87
CA LEU A 126 -3.52 14.02 -17.55
C LEU A 126 -4.86 13.27 -17.50
N PRO A 127 -5.19 12.44 -18.50
CA PRO A 127 -4.40 12.24 -19.73
C PRO A 127 -4.38 13.49 -20.62
N TYR A 128 -3.24 13.75 -21.25
CA TYR A 128 -3.03 14.88 -22.14
C TYR A 128 -2.80 14.38 -23.57
N TYR A 129 -3.42 15.07 -24.53
CA TYR A 129 -3.19 14.84 -25.95
C TYR A 129 -3.07 16.16 -26.68
N ASP A 130 -1.94 16.34 -27.36
CA ASP A 130 -1.72 17.46 -28.27
C ASP A 130 -1.76 16.97 -29.71
N VAL A 131 -2.77 17.42 -30.44
CA VAL A 131 -3.01 17.04 -31.85
C VAL A 131 -1.94 17.58 -32.79
N TYR A 132 -1.32 18.72 -32.44
CA TYR A 132 -0.35 19.38 -33.33
C TYR A 132 1.02 18.71 -33.26
N SER A 133 1.48 18.38 -32.09
CA SER A 133 2.75 17.67 -31.86
C SER A 133 2.58 16.16 -31.82
N ASN A 134 1.34 15.66 -31.88
CA ASN A 134 1.01 14.23 -31.77
C ASN A 134 1.59 13.60 -30.50
N VAL A 135 1.62 14.34 -29.39
CA VAL A 135 2.02 13.85 -28.07
C VAL A 135 0.80 13.37 -27.31
N ASN A 136 0.88 12.20 -26.74
CA ASN A 136 -0.06 11.76 -25.72
C ASN A 136 0.67 11.33 -24.45
N ILE A 137 0.15 11.72 -23.28
CA ILE A 137 0.65 11.30 -21.97
C ILE A 137 -0.53 10.70 -21.21
N ASN A 138 -0.46 9.41 -20.95
CA ASN A 138 -1.49 8.66 -20.22
C ASN A 138 -1.05 8.39 -18.78
N VAL A 139 -2.02 8.13 -17.91
CA VAL A 139 -1.80 7.90 -16.50
C VAL A 139 -2.62 6.72 -16.01
N ASN A 140 -1.99 5.82 -15.23
CA ASN A 140 -2.64 4.75 -14.48
C ASN A 140 -2.28 4.88 -13.01
N PHE A 141 -3.29 4.71 -12.15
CA PHE A 141 -3.13 4.78 -10.69
C PHE A 141 -3.06 3.38 -10.11
N LEU A 142 -2.05 3.13 -9.28
CA LEU A 142 -1.77 1.86 -8.62
C LEU A 142 -1.59 2.10 -7.12
N THR A 143 -1.78 1.08 -6.31
CA THR A 143 -1.48 1.20 -4.88
C THR A 143 0.00 1.57 -4.69
N GLY A 144 0.26 2.70 -4.04
CA GLY A 144 1.59 3.20 -3.76
C GLY A 144 2.29 3.92 -4.91
N GLY A 145 1.68 3.98 -6.11
CA GLY A 145 2.36 4.56 -7.27
C GLY A 145 1.44 5.03 -8.39
N ILE A 146 2.00 5.80 -9.30
CA ILE A 146 1.34 6.32 -10.49
C ILE A 146 2.22 5.98 -11.68
N ALA A 147 1.69 5.25 -12.65
CA ALA A 147 2.39 4.90 -13.88
C ALA A 147 2.01 5.88 -15.01
N LEU A 148 3.01 6.34 -15.71
CA LEU A 148 2.88 7.25 -16.86
C LEU A 148 3.35 6.55 -18.12
N TYR A 149 2.65 6.81 -19.23
CA TYR A 149 2.96 6.26 -20.55
C TYR A 149 2.82 7.34 -21.60
N SER A 150 3.73 7.37 -22.57
CA SER A 150 3.71 8.33 -23.66
C SER A 150 4.23 7.71 -24.95
N ASN A 151 3.80 8.27 -26.09
CA ASN A 151 4.32 7.89 -27.40
C ASN A 151 5.63 8.60 -27.76
N LEU A 152 5.95 9.72 -27.10
CA LEU A 152 7.20 10.47 -27.22
C LEU A 152 7.79 10.67 -25.81
N ASP A 153 9.04 11.05 -25.70
CA ASP A 153 9.69 11.29 -24.42
C ASP A 153 9.24 12.63 -23.78
N PRO A 154 8.39 12.62 -22.74
CA PRO A 154 7.94 13.81 -22.04
C PRO A 154 8.70 13.99 -20.71
N SER A 155 9.97 13.60 -20.65
CA SER A 155 10.81 13.79 -19.47
C SER A 155 10.94 15.26 -19.10
N THR A 156 11.07 15.53 -17.80
CA THR A 156 11.47 16.85 -17.34
C THR A 156 12.86 17.20 -17.87
N PHE A 157 13.00 18.39 -18.43
CA PHE A 157 14.28 18.87 -18.95
C PHE A 157 14.53 20.32 -18.53
N ILE A 158 15.77 20.76 -18.70
CA ILE A 158 16.16 22.15 -18.52
C ILE A 158 16.10 22.85 -19.88
N ASP A 159 15.29 23.89 -19.96
CA ASP A 159 15.21 24.73 -21.15
C ASP A 159 16.51 25.51 -21.33
N SER A 160 17.09 25.42 -22.52
CA SER A 160 18.38 26.02 -22.83
C SER A 160 18.37 27.55 -22.78
N ASP A 161 17.22 28.15 -23.03
CA ASP A 161 17.08 29.61 -23.16
C ASP A 161 16.85 30.28 -21.81
N SER A 162 16.00 29.69 -20.99
CA SER A 162 15.66 30.23 -19.67
C SER A 162 16.51 29.64 -18.53
N GLY A 163 17.09 28.45 -18.70
CA GLY A 163 17.75 27.69 -17.66
C GLY A 163 16.77 27.10 -16.62
N GLU A 164 15.47 27.20 -16.85
CA GLU A 164 14.44 26.67 -15.96
C GLU A 164 14.00 25.27 -16.35
N LYS A 165 13.38 24.57 -15.40
CA LYS A 165 12.81 23.24 -15.66
C LYS A 165 11.46 23.35 -16.36
N ILE A 166 11.24 22.50 -17.34
CA ILE A 166 9.99 22.33 -18.09
C ILE A 166 9.55 20.87 -17.99
N GLN A 167 8.25 20.63 -18.16
CA GLN A 167 7.62 19.30 -18.09
C GLN A 167 7.77 18.67 -16.69
N GLN A 168 7.48 19.45 -15.64
CA GLN A 168 7.35 18.93 -14.29
C GLN A 168 5.94 18.40 -14.03
N TYR A 169 5.84 17.42 -13.15
CA TYR A 169 4.60 16.72 -12.86
C TYR A 169 4.17 16.95 -11.41
N ARG A 170 2.86 16.96 -11.17
CA ARG A 170 2.27 17.05 -9.82
C ARG A 170 1.05 16.16 -9.73
N TYR A 171 0.94 15.37 -8.66
CA TYR A 171 -0.28 14.63 -8.38
C TYR A 171 -1.08 15.24 -7.25
N ILE A 172 -2.38 15.00 -7.25
CA ILE A 172 -3.33 15.37 -6.21
C ILE A 172 -4.20 14.16 -5.92
N LEU A 173 -4.27 13.76 -4.64
CA LEU A 173 -5.11 12.67 -4.14
C LEU A 173 -6.11 13.25 -3.16
N ILE A 174 -7.40 12.96 -3.36
CA ILE A 174 -8.50 13.42 -2.51
C ILE A 174 -9.18 12.17 -1.97
N PRO A 175 -8.99 11.81 -0.69
CA PRO A 175 -9.69 10.69 -0.09
C PRO A 175 -11.20 10.83 -0.23
N GLY A 176 -11.88 9.71 -0.48
CA GLY A 176 -13.34 9.67 -0.59
C GLY A 176 -14.06 10.08 0.69
N GLY A 177 -15.34 10.44 0.58
CA GLY A 177 -16.18 10.78 1.72
C GLY A 177 -17.01 12.04 1.51
N ALA A 178 -17.52 12.64 2.60
CA ALA A 178 -18.38 13.84 2.55
C ALA A 178 -17.72 15.05 1.88
N ASN A 179 -16.39 15.12 1.92
CA ASN A 179 -15.62 16.21 1.35
C ASN A 179 -15.39 16.07 -0.17
N ALA A 180 -15.29 14.85 -0.70
CA ALA A 180 -15.24 14.62 -2.15
C ALA A 180 -16.53 15.09 -2.84
N ARG A 181 -17.67 15.06 -2.14
CA ARG A 181 -18.95 15.56 -2.67
C ARG A 181 -18.99 17.09 -2.80
N LYS A 182 -18.26 17.84 -1.98
CA LYS A 182 -18.15 19.31 -2.08
C LYS A 182 -17.28 19.75 -3.26
N ALA A 183 -16.36 18.90 -3.69
CA ALA A 183 -15.50 19.14 -4.84
C ALA A 183 -16.22 18.96 -6.20
N LYS A 184 -17.50 18.57 -6.22
CA LYS A 184 -18.28 18.34 -7.43
C LYS A 184 -18.41 19.55 -8.37
N ASN A 185 -18.22 20.76 -7.85
CA ASN A 185 -18.38 22.00 -8.61
C ASN A 185 -17.07 22.58 -9.12
N ILE A 186 -15.95 21.86 -8.95
CA ILE A 186 -14.61 22.31 -9.38
C ILE A 186 -14.33 21.77 -10.77
N ASN A 187 -13.91 22.64 -11.66
CA ASN A 187 -13.39 22.20 -12.95
C ASN A 187 -11.97 21.66 -12.80
N TRP A 188 -11.84 20.36 -12.65
CA TRP A 188 -10.55 19.67 -12.49
C TRP A 188 -9.62 19.78 -13.71
N ASN A 189 -10.13 20.21 -14.85
CA ASN A 189 -9.30 20.49 -16.03
C ASN A 189 -8.70 21.91 -16.01
N ASN A 190 -9.14 22.75 -15.07
CA ASN A 190 -8.60 24.08 -14.86
C ASN A 190 -7.70 24.10 -13.61
N TYR A 191 -6.41 23.89 -13.79
CA TYR A 191 -5.46 23.84 -12.68
C TYR A 191 -5.49 25.10 -11.80
N LYS A 192 -5.67 26.28 -12.37
CA LYS A 192 -5.74 27.55 -11.63
C LYS A 192 -6.92 27.56 -10.63
N GLU A 193 -8.07 27.02 -11.05
CA GLU A 193 -9.23 26.87 -10.17
C GLU A 193 -8.97 25.82 -9.09
N VAL A 194 -8.39 24.67 -9.47
CA VAL A 194 -7.99 23.60 -8.54
C VAL A 194 -7.01 24.12 -7.49
N LYS A 195 -5.96 24.84 -7.91
CA LYS A 195 -4.96 25.44 -7.03
C LYS A 195 -5.59 26.39 -6.04
N ALA A 196 -6.47 27.29 -6.49
CA ALA A 196 -7.17 28.23 -5.63
C ALA A 196 -8.10 27.54 -4.62
N TYR A 197 -8.86 26.52 -5.08
CA TYR A 197 -9.77 25.74 -4.24
C TYR A 197 -9.04 24.96 -3.15
N LEU A 198 -7.96 24.29 -3.51
CA LEU A 198 -7.17 23.45 -2.61
C LEU A 198 -6.11 24.22 -1.84
N LYS A 199 -5.93 25.53 -2.14
CA LYS A 199 -4.89 26.39 -1.54
C LYS A 199 -3.49 25.78 -1.67
N LEU A 200 -3.19 25.21 -2.82
CA LEU A 200 -1.89 24.62 -3.10
C LEU A 200 -0.81 25.72 -3.14
N LYS A 201 0.35 25.40 -2.59
CA LYS A 201 1.56 26.21 -2.73
C LYS A 201 2.32 25.80 -3.99
N ASP A 202 3.02 26.72 -4.59
CA ASP A 202 4.00 26.45 -5.66
C ASP A 202 5.29 25.97 -5.06
#